data_6c526da3cbfa87cbe0a394f615ab333a
#
_entry.id   6c526da3cbfa87cbe0a394f615ab333a
#
_cell.length_a   1.000
_cell.length_b   1.000
_cell.length_c   1.000
_cell.angle_alpha   90.00
_cell.angle_beta   90.00
_cell.angle_gamma   90.00
#
_symmetry.space_group_name_H-M   'P 1'
#
loop_
_entity.id
_entity.type
_entity.pdbx_description
1 polymer ?
#
loop_
_entity_poly.entity_id
_entity_poly.type
_entity_poly.pdbx_seq_one_letter_code
_entity_poly.pdbx_strand_id
1 'polypeptide(L)'
;MGKLTKRIVEALDAKGGPDIFEWDTELRGFGVRARATGSKTYLVQYRNAEGRTRRLVLGKHGALTPDQARDLARQKLAAVARGEDPSEERRAMRHGLTVGELCDWYLEHARSGRILGRRRRPIKPTTLDMDQSRIDTHIRPLLGSRSIKGLTVWDIEGMQSAIVAGRTAKKRKSRGGNTTGGPGVASRAVGTLRSIFGHATRVGLIEKNPAAGVRLIASTPKTRRLSFAELKLLGEALRKAEAEGEHPTALAAIRLALLTGLRRMEILGLQHRWVYGQEGYIAYPDTKTGPQVRVIGSAAAALIHAQPPQPGSPYVFPADWGEGHFIGIVRVLDRVCALAGLTEVTPHVLRHTFASVAGNLNFSELTIKGLLGHSPRGVTQGYVHLDYALVVAAEKVSAEIAAILAGKETPRRGFPRPHSDTDIERHDLPPTI
;
A
#
# COMPACT_ATOMS: atom_id res chain seq x y z
N MET A 1 -31.82 50.89 25.49
CA MET A 1 -30.60 50.22 25.05
C MET A 1 -29.43 50.80 25.84
N GLY A 2 -28.65 49.97 26.48
CA GLY A 2 -27.52 50.39 27.33
C GLY A 2 -26.28 49.56 27.05
N LYS A 3 -25.14 49.89 27.70
CA LYS A 3 -23.93 49.05 27.73
C LYS A 3 -24.31 47.66 28.27
N LEU A 4 -23.93 46.59 27.57
CA LEU A 4 -24.16 45.24 28.04
C LEU A 4 -23.35 44.97 29.33
N THR A 5 -24.09 44.87 30.43
CA THR A 5 -23.54 44.51 31.76
C THR A 5 -23.97 43.10 32.13
N LYS A 6 -23.30 42.51 33.12
CA LYS A 6 -23.65 41.18 33.63
C LYS A 6 -25.13 41.09 34.01
N ARG A 7 -25.67 42.12 34.70
CA ARG A 7 -27.06 42.21 35.13
C ARG A 7 -28.03 42.19 33.91
N ILE A 8 -27.72 42.93 32.85
CA ILE A 8 -28.54 42.95 31.63
C ILE A 8 -28.52 41.57 30.96
N VAL A 9 -27.34 40.96 30.81
CA VAL A 9 -27.20 39.65 30.17
C VAL A 9 -27.93 38.56 30.96
N GLU A 10 -27.84 38.60 32.31
CA GLU A 10 -28.54 37.64 33.18
C GLU A 10 -30.06 37.80 33.13
N ALA A 11 -30.56 39.01 32.98
CA ALA A 11 -32.01 39.30 32.89
C ALA A 11 -32.61 38.90 31.54
N LEU A 12 -31.84 38.64 30.49
CA LEU A 12 -32.36 38.23 29.19
C LEU A 12 -32.93 36.81 29.29
N ASP A 13 -34.19 36.66 28.95
CA ASP A 13 -34.84 35.35 28.91
C ASP A 13 -35.77 35.28 27.69
N ALA A 14 -35.52 34.32 26.81
CA ALA A 14 -36.35 34.08 25.61
C ALA A 14 -37.67 33.32 25.94
N LYS A 15 -37.88 32.87 27.19
CA LYS A 15 -39.12 32.25 27.69
C LYS A 15 -39.75 31.19 26.76
N GLY A 16 -38.90 30.36 26.13
CA GLY A 16 -39.33 29.33 25.17
C GLY A 16 -39.72 29.88 23.78
N GLY A 17 -39.60 31.19 23.54
CA GLY A 17 -39.84 31.84 22.25
C GLY A 17 -38.62 31.88 21.32
N PRO A 18 -38.66 32.71 20.27
CA PRO A 18 -37.54 32.88 19.35
C PRO A 18 -36.32 33.48 20.05
N ASP A 19 -35.15 33.30 19.46
CA ASP A 19 -33.89 33.85 19.95
C ASP A 19 -33.98 35.39 20.08
N ILE A 20 -33.62 35.93 21.26
CA ILE A 20 -33.56 37.35 21.54
C ILE A 20 -32.14 37.85 21.37
N PHE A 21 -31.97 39.01 20.72
CA PHE A 21 -30.71 39.67 20.54
C PHE A 21 -30.71 41.01 21.26
N GLU A 22 -29.74 41.27 22.12
CA GLU A 22 -29.52 42.56 22.74
C GLU A 22 -28.16 43.08 22.32
N TRP A 23 -28.12 44.34 21.85
CA TRP A 23 -26.92 44.95 21.28
C TRP A 23 -26.28 45.94 22.23
N ASP A 24 -24.96 45.95 22.29
CA ASP A 24 -24.20 46.88 23.10
C ASP A 24 -24.17 48.28 22.51
N THR A 25 -24.39 49.31 23.36
CA THR A 25 -24.35 50.71 22.92
C THR A 25 -22.94 51.27 22.85
N GLU A 26 -21.96 50.70 23.61
CA GLU A 26 -20.58 51.16 23.64
C GLU A 26 -19.81 50.64 22.41
N LEU A 27 -20.08 49.42 21.96
CA LEU A 27 -19.42 48.81 20.82
C LEU A 27 -20.44 48.37 19.77
N ARG A 28 -20.58 49.16 18.71
CA ARG A 28 -21.49 48.85 17.60
C ARG A 28 -21.13 47.51 16.96
N GLY A 29 -22.13 46.64 16.82
CA GLY A 29 -22.00 45.32 16.26
C GLY A 29 -21.69 44.23 17.31
N PHE A 30 -21.37 44.53 18.54
CA PHE A 30 -21.28 43.59 19.64
C PHE A 30 -22.64 43.36 20.28
N GLY A 31 -22.96 42.12 20.62
CA GLY A 31 -24.24 41.77 21.23
C GLY A 31 -24.23 40.39 21.90
N VAL A 32 -25.38 40.11 22.54
CA VAL A 32 -25.65 38.79 23.13
C VAL A 32 -26.93 38.22 22.56
N ARG A 33 -26.93 36.92 22.32
CA ARG A 33 -28.11 36.14 21.92
C ARG A 33 -28.53 35.25 23.09
N ALA A 34 -29.77 35.35 23.51
CA ALA A 34 -30.42 34.43 24.42
C ALA A 34 -31.32 33.47 23.62
N ARG A 35 -31.18 32.19 23.84
CA ARG A 35 -31.98 31.13 23.22
C ARG A 35 -33.13 30.69 24.12
N ALA A 36 -34.17 30.07 23.55
CA ALA A 36 -35.26 29.42 24.27
C ALA A 36 -34.80 28.44 25.37
N THR A 37 -33.64 27.82 25.18
CA THR A 37 -32.99 26.90 26.14
C THR A 37 -32.33 27.59 27.33
N GLY A 38 -32.44 28.94 27.46
CA GLY A 38 -31.76 29.76 28.47
C GLY A 38 -30.25 29.99 28.18
N SER A 39 -29.70 29.39 27.14
CA SER A 39 -28.27 29.57 26.76
C SER A 39 -28.05 30.99 26.21
N LYS A 40 -27.06 31.70 26.77
CA LYS A 40 -26.69 33.06 26.38
C LYS A 40 -25.30 33.03 25.72
N THR A 41 -25.18 33.71 24.56
CA THR A 41 -23.94 33.60 23.75
C THR A 41 -23.59 34.98 23.21
N TYR A 42 -22.37 35.45 23.45
CA TYR A 42 -21.84 36.68 22.89
C TYR A 42 -21.50 36.52 21.42
N LEU A 43 -21.76 37.55 20.64
CA LEU A 43 -21.47 37.55 19.20
C LEU A 43 -21.09 38.97 18.72
N VAL A 44 -20.42 39.00 17.58
CA VAL A 44 -20.19 40.26 16.85
C VAL A 44 -20.79 40.14 15.45
N GLN A 45 -21.49 41.22 15.03
CA GLN A 45 -22.07 41.36 13.70
C GLN A 45 -21.32 42.46 12.95
N TYR A 46 -20.91 42.18 11.73
CA TYR A 46 -20.17 43.09 10.86
C TYR A 46 -20.54 42.88 9.39
N ARG A 47 -20.14 43.80 8.51
CA ARG A 47 -20.15 43.60 7.06
C ARG A 47 -18.75 43.27 6.58
N ASN A 48 -18.64 42.20 5.78
CA ASN A 48 -17.37 41.86 5.14
C ASN A 48 -17.09 42.72 3.90
N ALA A 49 -15.92 42.57 3.28
CA ALA A 49 -15.51 43.33 2.10
C ALA A 49 -16.47 43.19 0.90
N GLU A 50 -17.26 42.10 0.84
CA GLU A 50 -18.29 41.88 -0.17
C GLU A 50 -19.64 42.54 0.17
N GLY A 51 -19.71 43.31 1.27
CA GLY A 51 -20.93 43.98 1.73
C GLY A 51 -21.96 43.06 2.41
N ARG A 52 -21.61 41.79 2.64
CA ARG A 52 -22.51 40.81 3.28
C ARG A 52 -22.42 40.91 4.80
N THR A 53 -23.61 40.91 5.46
CA THR A 53 -23.67 40.84 6.92
C THR A 53 -23.26 39.44 7.42
N ARG A 54 -22.32 39.44 8.35
CA ARG A 54 -21.81 38.22 9.02
C ARG A 54 -22.02 38.31 10.53
N ARG A 55 -22.21 37.18 11.20
CA ARG A 55 -22.25 37.02 12.65
C ARG A 55 -21.24 36.02 13.11
N LEU A 56 -20.34 36.42 14.01
CA LEU A 56 -19.31 35.58 14.62
C LEU A 56 -19.62 35.38 16.10
N VAL A 57 -19.75 34.14 16.54
CA VAL A 57 -19.89 33.79 17.95
C VAL A 57 -18.53 33.93 18.65
N LEU A 58 -18.49 34.67 19.75
CA LEU A 58 -17.29 34.91 20.58
C LEU A 58 -17.16 33.87 21.70
N GLY A 59 -18.26 33.56 22.40
CA GLY A 59 -18.29 32.61 23.50
C GLY A 59 -19.61 32.61 24.26
N LYS A 60 -19.74 31.66 25.19
CA LYS A 60 -20.92 31.57 26.07
C LYS A 60 -20.79 32.52 27.28
N HIS A 61 -21.89 33.08 27.74
CA HIS A 61 -21.97 33.71 29.02
C HIS A 61 -21.67 32.68 30.13
N GLY A 62 -20.92 33.08 31.14
CA GLY A 62 -20.41 32.19 32.17
C GLY A 62 -18.97 31.72 31.88
N ALA A 63 -18.62 31.43 30.63
CA ALA A 63 -17.22 31.22 30.22
C ALA A 63 -16.50 32.55 29.92
N LEU A 64 -17.24 33.59 29.52
CA LEU A 64 -16.74 34.94 29.29
C LEU A 64 -17.61 35.93 30.08
N THR A 65 -16.98 36.98 30.65
CA THR A 65 -17.71 38.16 31.15
C THR A 65 -18.10 39.07 29.99
N PRO A 66 -19.08 39.97 30.14
CA PRO A 66 -19.45 40.96 29.11
C PRO A 66 -18.25 41.80 28.64
N ASP A 67 -17.38 42.21 29.56
CA ASP A 67 -16.20 43.02 29.23
C ASP A 67 -15.15 42.24 28.45
N GLN A 68 -14.85 41.01 28.86
CA GLN A 68 -13.98 40.13 28.11
C GLN A 68 -14.51 39.83 26.70
N ALA A 69 -15.82 39.63 26.57
CA ALA A 69 -16.45 39.41 25.26
C ALA A 69 -16.41 40.69 24.39
N ARG A 70 -16.54 41.89 25.00
CA ARG A 70 -16.41 43.17 24.31
C ARG A 70 -14.98 43.39 23.80
N ASP A 71 -13.96 43.06 24.57
CA ASP A 71 -12.55 43.14 24.15
C ASP A 71 -12.25 42.20 22.98
N LEU A 72 -12.74 40.96 23.03
CA LEU A 72 -12.68 40.04 21.90
C LEU A 72 -13.41 40.60 20.67
N ALA A 73 -14.59 41.25 20.86
CA ALA A 73 -15.30 41.85 19.78
C ALA A 73 -14.53 43.01 19.14
N ARG A 74 -13.88 43.89 19.94
CA ARG A 74 -12.98 44.94 19.45
C ARG A 74 -11.85 44.39 18.58
N GLN A 75 -11.19 43.35 19.03
CA GLN A 75 -10.10 42.69 18.27
C GLN A 75 -10.62 42.16 16.92
N LYS A 76 -11.79 41.50 16.90
CA LYS A 76 -12.39 40.98 15.67
C LYS A 76 -12.85 42.05 14.72
N LEU A 77 -13.43 43.14 15.24
CA LEU A 77 -13.84 44.30 14.42
C LEU A 77 -12.63 45.07 13.86
N ALA A 78 -11.54 45.16 14.62
CA ALA A 78 -10.27 45.73 14.12
C ALA A 78 -9.67 44.87 12.98
N ALA A 79 -9.77 43.54 13.04
CA ALA A 79 -9.39 42.66 11.96
C ALA A 79 -10.24 42.88 10.70
N VAL A 80 -11.54 43.00 10.87
CA VAL A 80 -12.48 43.35 9.76
C VAL A 80 -12.14 44.72 9.13
N ALA A 81 -11.77 45.71 9.94
CA ALA A 81 -11.38 47.03 9.43
C ALA A 81 -10.07 46.98 8.60
N ARG A 82 -9.20 45.97 8.83
CA ARG A 82 -8.03 45.70 8.00
C ARG A 82 -8.31 44.87 6.74
N GLY A 83 -9.60 44.54 6.48
CA GLY A 83 -9.99 43.73 5.31
C GLY A 83 -10.05 42.21 5.55
N GLU A 84 -9.84 41.76 6.78
CA GLU A 84 -9.94 40.33 7.14
C GLU A 84 -11.42 39.93 7.32
N ASP A 85 -11.82 38.71 7.00
CA ASP A 85 -13.14 38.15 7.35
C ASP A 85 -12.98 37.02 8.39
N PRO A 86 -13.02 37.31 9.71
CA PRO A 86 -12.88 36.33 10.76
C PRO A 86 -13.93 35.21 10.74
N SER A 87 -15.07 35.44 10.11
CA SER A 87 -16.11 34.43 9.90
C SER A 87 -15.71 33.45 8.78
N GLU A 88 -15.11 33.98 7.73
CA GLU A 88 -14.60 33.20 6.59
C GLU A 88 -13.35 32.41 6.95
N GLU A 89 -12.42 33.00 7.71
CA GLU A 89 -11.28 32.29 8.29
C GLU A 89 -11.73 31.10 9.15
N ARG A 90 -12.72 31.31 10.01
CA ARG A 90 -13.27 30.23 10.85
C ARG A 90 -14.02 29.20 10.03
N ARG A 91 -14.67 29.61 8.94
CA ARG A 91 -15.30 28.71 7.97
C ARG A 91 -14.25 27.96 7.15
N ALA A 92 -13.21 28.64 6.68
CA ALA A 92 -12.07 28.05 6.00
C ALA A 92 -11.28 27.09 6.92
N MET A 93 -11.17 27.38 8.22
CA MET A 93 -10.62 26.43 9.20
C MET A 93 -11.52 25.21 9.42
N ARG A 94 -12.85 25.38 9.39
CA ARG A 94 -13.82 24.27 9.49
C ARG A 94 -13.98 23.50 8.19
N HIS A 95 -13.87 24.17 7.05
CA HIS A 95 -13.96 23.61 5.70
C HIS A 95 -12.61 23.54 5.01
N GLY A 96 -11.50 23.57 5.77
CA GLY A 96 -10.18 23.29 5.23
C GLY A 96 -10.19 21.94 4.52
N LEU A 97 -9.43 21.83 3.42
CA LEU A 97 -9.28 20.61 2.62
C LEU A 97 -9.19 19.38 3.53
N THR A 98 -10.11 18.45 3.34
CA THR A 98 -10.16 17.20 4.08
C THR A 98 -9.19 16.16 3.47
N VAL A 99 -8.84 15.15 4.24
CA VAL A 99 -8.04 14.02 3.75
C VAL A 99 -8.74 13.32 2.58
N GLY A 100 -10.08 13.20 2.62
CA GLY A 100 -10.87 12.60 1.56
C GLY A 100 -10.78 13.37 0.24
N GLU A 101 -11.01 14.69 0.30
CA GLU A 101 -10.91 15.57 -0.87
C GLU A 101 -9.48 15.58 -1.46
N LEU A 102 -8.45 15.54 -0.60
CA LEU A 102 -7.08 15.42 -1.07
C LEU A 102 -6.80 14.08 -1.77
N CYS A 103 -7.39 12.99 -1.29
CA CYS A 103 -7.29 11.69 -1.96
C CYS A 103 -7.96 11.73 -3.33
N ASP A 104 -9.12 12.38 -3.47
CA ASP A 104 -9.82 12.54 -4.74
C ASP A 104 -8.99 13.39 -5.72
N TRP A 105 -8.45 14.51 -5.27
CA TRP A 105 -7.52 15.33 -6.03
C TRP A 105 -6.31 14.52 -6.52
N TYR A 106 -5.68 13.71 -5.65
CA TYR A 106 -4.55 12.87 -6.04
C TYR A 106 -4.91 11.89 -7.15
N LEU A 107 -6.02 11.17 -7.00
CA LEU A 107 -6.44 10.14 -7.96
C LEU A 107 -6.78 10.76 -9.32
N GLU A 108 -7.47 11.91 -9.34
CA GLU A 108 -7.80 12.64 -10.57
C GLU A 108 -6.52 13.07 -11.31
N HIS A 109 -5.61 13.76 -10.58
CA HIS A 109 -4.38 14.29 -11.18
C HIS A 109 -3.38 13.20 -11.56
N ALA A 110 -3.37 12.08 -10.85
CA ALA A 110 -2.55 10.93 -11.19
C ALA A 110 -3.06 10.20 -12.44
N ARG A 111 -4.39 10.05 -12.59
CA ARG A 111 -5.02 9.46 -13.79
C ARG A 111 -4.84 10.33 -15.02
N SER A 112 -4.93 11.64 -14.88
CA SER A 112 -4.69 12.60 -15.99
C SER A 112 -3.21 12.79 -16.32
N GLY A 113 -2.28 12.12 -15.61
CA GLY A 113 -0.83 12.24 -15.85
C GLY A 113 -0.20 13.54 -15.34
N ARG A 114 -0.94 14.39 -14.63
CA ARG A 114 -0.41 15.62 -14.00
C ARG A 114 0.49 15.30 -12.81
N ILE A 115 0.21 14.20 -12.09
CA ILE A 115 1.09 13.65 -11.05
C ILE A 115 1.88 12.51 -11.64
N LEU A 116 3.20 12.65 -11.63
CA LEU A 116 4.13 11.65 -12.10
C LEU A 116 4.72 10.85 -10.93
N GLY A 117 4.93 9.56 -11.15
CA GLY A 117 5.59 8.66 -10.22
C GLY A 117 7.12 8.77 -10.27
N ARG A 118 7.80 7.72 -9.83
CA ARG A 118 9.26 7.63 -9.88
C ARG A 118 9.78 7.78 -11.31
N ARG A 119 10.94 8.39 -11.47
CA ARG A 119 11.59 8.66 -12.77
C ARG A 119 10.76 9.54 -13.70
N ARG A 120 9.88 10.38 -13.16
CA ARG A 120 8.99 11.28 -13.92
C ARG A 120 8.14 10.55 -14.98
N ARG A 121 7.73 9.32 -14.71
CA ARG A 121 6.83 8.55 -15.58
C ARG A 121 5.40 8.56 -15.00
N PRO A 122 4.38 8.45 -15.86
CA PRO A 122 3.00 8.26 -15.39
C PRO A 122 2.90 7.10 -14.40
N ILE A 123 2.02 7.23 -13.41
CA ILE A 123 1.77 6.16 -12.45
C ILE A 123 1.01 5.05 -13.16
N LYS A 124 1.49 3.79 -13.04
CA LYS A 124 0.84 2.65 -13.70
C LYS A 124 -0.60 2.49 -13.20
N PRO A 125 -1.57 2.17 -14.09
CA PRO A 125 -2.97 1.97 -13.72
C PRO A 125 -3.16 1.03 -12.54
N THR A 126 -2.46 -0.11 -12.53
CA THR A 126 -2.49 -1.08 -11.42
C THR A 126 -2.04 -0.52 -10.07
N THR A 127 -1.17 0.48 -10.06
CA THR A 127 -0.76 1.19 -8.84
C THR A 127 -1.88 2.10 -8.36
N LEU A 128 -2.53 2.81 -9.29
CA LEU A 128 -3.67 3.68 -8.97
C LEU A 128 -4.87 2.87 -8.45
N ASP A 129 -5.14 1.70 -9.02
CA ASP A 129 -6.19 0.79 -8.52
C ASP A 129 -5.90 0.32 -7.10
N MET A 130 -4.64 0.00 -6.79
CA MET A 130 -4.22 -0.35 -5.43
C MET A 130 -4.32 0.83 -4.48
N ASP A 131 -3.96 2.04 -4.91
CA ASP A 131 -4.08 3.25 -4.09
C ASP A 131 -5.54 3.58 -3.85
N GLN A 132 -6.40 3.53 -4.89
CA GLN A 132 -7.85 3.67 -4.76
C GLN A 132 -8.41 2.68 -3.73
N SER A 133 -8.05 1.40 -3.84
CA SER A 133 -8.49 0.36 -2.89
C SER A 133 -8.08 0.67 -1.45
N ARG A 134 -6.84 1.15 -1.23
CA ARG A 134 -6.35 1.53 0.11
C ARG A 134 -7.06 2.78 0.64
N ILE A 135 -7.29 3.75 -0.23
CA ILE A 135 -8.04 4.97 0.11
C ILE A 135 -9.45 4.60 0.57
N ASP A 136 -10.20 3.86 -0.25
CA ASP A 136 -11.61 3.58 0.00
C ASP A 136 -11.83 2.60 1.16
N THR A 137 -10.88 1.67 1.35
CA THR A 137 -11.02 0.64 2.38
C THR A 137 -10.48 1.09 3.73
N HIS A 138 -9.41 1.86 3.75
CA HIS A 138 -8.67 2.13 4.99
C HIS A 138 -8.57 3.62 5.35
N ILE A 139 -8.21 4.48 4.38
CA ILE A 139 -7.92 5.89 4.67
C ILE A 139 -9.21 6.66 4.86
N ARG A 140 -10.11 6.59 3.88
CA ARG A 140 -11.37 7.35 3.88
C ARG A 140 -12.28 7.03 5.06
N PRO A 141 -12.49 5.78 5.48
CA PRO A 141 -13.33 5.48 6.65
C PRO A 141 -12.78 6.00 7.98
N LEU A 142 -11.46 6.13 8.12
CA LEU A 142 -10.80 6.51 9.37
C LEU A 142 -10.42 7.99 9.45
N LEU A 143 -10.00 8.59 8.35
CA LEU A 143 -9.49 9.96 8.30
C LEU A 143 -10.17 10.85 7.26
N GLY A 144 -11.03 10.31 6.38
CA GLY A 144 -11.55 11.04 5.23
C GLY A 144 -12.21 12.39 5.55
N SER A 145 -12.95 12.48 6.64
CA SER A 145 -13.62 13.71 7.09
C SER A 145 -12.74 14.66 7.90
N ARG A 146 -11.50 14.25 8.22
CA ARG A 146 -10.57 15.08 9.01
C ARG A 146 -9.98 16.18 8.14
N SER A 147 -9.94 17.41 8.67
CA SER A 147 -9.22 18.51 8.03
C SER A 147 -7.71 18.29 8.11
N ILE A 148 -7.01 18.53 7.01
CA ILE A 148 -5.54 18.36 6.91
C ILE A 148 -4.82 19.34 7.86
N LYS A 149 -5.32 20.57 8.04
CA LYS A 149 -4.70 21.56 8.93
C LYS A 149 -4.59 21.10 10.39
N GLY A 150 -5.56 20.28 10.85
CA GLY A 150 -5.57 19.73 12.20
C GLY A 150 -5.05 18.30 12.32
N LEU A 151 -4.52 17.73 11.22
CA LEU A 151 -4.07 16.34 11.20
C LEU A 151 -2.66 16.24 11.78
N THR A 152 -2.50 15.38 12.77
CA THR A 152 -1.25 15.14 13.45
C THR A 152 -0.65 13.78 13.09
N VAL A 153 0.63 13.58 13.41
CA VAL A 153 1.28 12.25 13.34
C VAL A 153 0.50 11.22 14.15
N TRP A 154 0.03 11.61 15.34
CA TRP A 154 -0.76 10.75 16.24
C TRP A 154 -2.06 10.24 15.60
N ASP A 155 -2.77 11.09 14.85
CA ASP A 155 -3.99 10.68 14.14
C ASP A 155 -3.70 9.60 13.09
N ILE A 156 -2.57 9.72 12.37
CA ILE A 156 -2.17 8.77 11.33
C ILE A 156 -1.65 7.47 11.95
N GLU A 157 -0.93 7.53 13.07
CA GLU A 157 -0.53 6.33 13.84
C GLU A 157 -1.75 5.64 14.46
N GLY A 158 -2.76 6.41 14.88
CA GLY A 158 -4.06 5.89 15.29
C GLY A 158 -4.79 5.15 14.16
N MET A 159 -4.79 5.71 12.94
CA MET A 159 -5.29 5.02 11.74
C MET A 159 -4.50 3.72 11.49
N GLN A 160 -3.17 3.76 11.57
CA GLN A 160 -2.31 2.60 11.39
C GLN A 160 -2.68 1.48 12.38
N SER A 161 -2.81 1.81 13.67
CA SER A 161 -3.20 0.88 14.72
C SER A 161 -4.61 0.30 14.50
N ALA A 162 -5.55 1.13 14.06
CA ALA A 162 -6.91 0.70 13.74
C ALA A 162 -6.94 -0.31 12.58
N ILE A 163 -6.09 -0.12 11.56
CA ILE A 163 -5.95 -1.06 10.43
C ILE A 163 -5.33 -2.38 10.91
N VAL A 164 -4.29 -2.33 11.76
CA VAL A 164 -3.68 -3.54 12.35
C VAL A 164 -4.70 -4.35 13.11
N ALA A 165 -5.52 -3.68 13.92
CA ALA A 165 -6.61 -4.30 14.70
C ALA A 165 -7.80 -4.79 13.85
N GLY A 166 -7.75 -4.64 12.52
CA GLY A 166 -8.79 -5.10 11.62
C GLY A 166 -10.07 -4.26 11.59
N ARG A 167 -10.09 -3.03 12.15
CA ARG A 167 -11.30 -2.17 12.17
C ARG A 167 -11.84 -1.84 10.77
N THR A 168 -11.02 -1.94 9.75
CA THR A 168 -11.39 -1.76 8.35
C THR A 168 -11.50 -3.07 7.58
N ALA A 169 -11.52 -4.20 8.28
CA ALA A 169 -11.69 -5.51 7.66
C ALA A 169 -13.06 -5.61 6.97
N LYS A 170 -13.07 -6.14 5.76
CA LYS A 170 -14.30 -6.38 4.98
C LYS A 170 -14.29 -7.80 4.47
N LYS A 171 -15.34 -8.56 4.80
CA LYS A 171 -15.64 -9.83 4.15
C LYS A 171 -16.35 -9.50 2.83
N ARG A 172 -15.76 -9.84 1.69
CA ARG A 172 -16.43 -9.72 0.39
C ARG A 172 -17.35 -10.92 0.17
N LYS A 173 -18.60 -10.65 -0.23
CA LYS A 173 -19.60 -11.68 -0.54
C LYS A 173 -19.37 -12.36 -1.89
N SER A 174 -18.44 -11.90 -2.73
CA SER A 174 -18.18 -12.39 -4.09
C SER A 174 -16.67 -12.51 -4.38
N ARG A 175 -16.32 -13.01 -5.57
CA ARG A 175 -14.93 -13.23 -6.05
C ARG A 175 -14.01 -12.04 -5.72
N GLY A 176 -13.18 -12.17 -4.72
CA GLY A 176 -12.18 -11.17 -4.30
C GLY A 176 -11.68 -11.48 -2.90
N GLY A 177 -10.40 -11.21 -2.62
CA GLY A 177 -9.79 -11.49 -1.33
C GLY A 177 -10.42 -10.70 -0.20
N ASN A 178 -10.59 -11.32 0.96
CA ASN A 178 -10.97 -10.65 2.19
C ASN A 178 -9.87 -9.65 2.61
N THR A 179 -10.28 -8.47 3.05
CA THR A 179 -9.35 -7.53 3.66
C THR A 179 -9.35 -7.77 5.16
N THR A 180 -8.28 -8.35 5.68
CA THR A 180 -8.19 -8.72 7.11
C THR A 180 -7.47 -7.67 7.96
N GLY A 181 -6.81 -6.69 7.34
CA GLY A 181 -5.95 -5.73 8.05
C GLY A 181 -4.53 -6.27 8.24
N GLY A 182 -3.92 -5.92 9.37
CA GLY A 182 -2.58 -6.35 9.76
C GLY A 182 -1.45 -5.37 9.41
N PRO A 183 -0.21 -5.61 9.94
CA PRO A 183 0.91 -4.65 9.85
C PRO A 183 1.30 -4.27 8.42
N GLY A 184 1.35 -5.24 7.50
CA GLY A 184 1.72 -4.98 6.11
C GLY A 184 0.71 -4.13 5.34
N VAL A 185 -0.59 -4.27 5.63
CA VAL A 185 -1.66 -3.45 5.03
C VAL A 185 -1.60 -2.04 5.61
N ALA A 186 -1.46 -1.91 6.92
CA ALA A 186 -1.36 -0.65 7.64
C ALA A 186 -0.18 0.20 7.13
N SER A 187 1.01 -0.40 7.04
CA SER A 187 2.21 0.28 6.53
C SER A 187 2.06 0.75 5.08
N ARG A 188 1.37 -0.03 4.24
CA ARG A 188 1.10 0.37 2.84
C ARG A 188 0.07 1.50 2.77
N ALA A 189 -0.97 1.50 3.60
CA ALA A 189 -1.94 2.60 3.67
C ALA A 189 -1.27 3.91 4.09
N VAL A 190 -0.42 3.88 5.12
CA VAL A 190 0.39 5.05 5.54
C VAL A 190 1.35 5.47 4.43
N GLY A 191 1.98 4.52 3.73
CA GLY A 191 2.85 4.82 2.58
C GLY A 191 2.11 5.53 1.44
N THR A 192 0.88 5.09 1.11
CA THR A 192 0.01 5.75 0.13
C THR A 192 -0.34 7.17 0.60
N LEU A 193 -0.78 7.33 1.86
CA LEU A 193 -1.12 8.63 2.42
C LEU A 193 0.09 9.59 2.43
N ARG A 194 1.28 9.08 2.81
CA ARG A 194 2.54 9.84 2.75
C ARG A 194 2.88 10.31 1.34
N SER A 195 2.63 9.48 0.34
CA SER A 195 2.82 9.84 -1.08
C SER A 195 1.84 10.93 -1.52
N ILE A 196 0.57 10.81 -1.17
CA ILE A 196 -0.48 11.81 -1.47
C ILE A 196 -0.11 13.17 -0.88
N PHE A 197 0.18 13.22 0.42
CA PHE A 197 0.63 14.45 1.07
C PHE A 197 1.92 15.02 0.48
N GLY A 198 2.88 14.15 0.11
CA GLY A 198 4.12 14.57 -0.53
C GLY A 198 3.90 15.22 -1.89
N HIS A 199 2.95 14.73 -2.68
CA HIS A 199 2.56 15.38 -3.94
C HIS A 199 1.86 16.72 -3.69
N ALA A 200 0.95 16.78 -2.73
CA ALA A 200 0.23 18.00 -2.37
C ALA A 200 1.17 19.11 -1.85
N THR A 201 2.15 18.75 -1.02
CA THR A 201 3.18 19.68 -0.52
C THR A 201 4.03 20.22 -1.67
N ARG A 202 4.41 19.37 -2.62
CA ARG A 202 5.23 19.76 -3.77
C ARG A 202 4.57 20.81 -4.66
N VAL A 203 3.24 20.77 -4.80
CA VAL A 203 2.48 21.75 -5.60
C VAL A 203 1.95 22.92 -4.77
N GLY A 204 2.32 23.02 -3.49
CA GLY A 204 1.92 24.09 -2.60
C GLY A 204 0.46 24.03 -2.12
N LEU A 205 -0.25 22.91 -2.33
CA LEU A 205 -1.61 22.71 -1.89
C LEU A 205 -1.71 22.60 -0.35
N ILE A 206 -0.67 22.09 0.28
CA ILE A 206 -0.48 22.04 1.74
C ILE A 206 0.96 22.44 2.08
N GLU A 207 1.18 23.02 3.26
CA GLU A 207 2.51 23.51 3.68
C GLU A 207 3.44 22.38 4.09
N LYS A 208 2.93 21.40 4.82
CA LYS A 208 3.72 20.29 5.41
C LYS A 208 3.03 18.96 5.18
N ASN A 209 3.85 17.92 5.05
CA ASN A 209 3.36 16.54 4.98
C ASN A 209 3.16 15.97 6.40
N PRO A 210 1.94 15.84 6.91
CA PRO A 210 1.70 15.34 8.26
C PRO A 210 2.07 13.86 8.45
N ALA A 211 2.22 13.11 7.36
CA ALA A 211 2.63 11.71 7.41
C ALA A 211 4.15 11.50 7.38
N ALA A 212 4.97 12.57 7.22
CA ALA A 212 6.42 12.44 7.08
C ALA A 212 7.07 11.78 8.32
N GLY A 213 6.65 12.19 9.53
CA GLY A 213 7.19 11.69 10.80
C GLY A 213 6.58 10.38 11.32
N VAL A 214 5.60 9.81 10.63
CA VAL A 214 4.91 8.58 11.08
C VAL A 214 5.86 7.40 11.06
N ARG A 215 5.95 6.66 12.16
CA ARG A 215 6.70 5.41 12.24
C ARG A 215 5.88 4.25 11.68
N LEU A 216 6.44 3.56 10.68
CA LEU A 216 5.78 2.40 10.09
C LEU A 216 5.91 1.20 11.01
N ILE A 217 4.82 0.47 11.20
CA ILE A 217 4.85 -0.83 11.88
C ILE A 217 5.58 -1.82 10.98
N ALA A 218 6.65 -2.43 11.49
CA ALA A 218 7.41 -3.41 10.75
C ALA A 218 6.54 -4.63 10.43
N SER A 219 6.66 -5.14 9.21
CA SER A 219 6.12 -6.45 8.85
C SER A 219 7.28 -7.44 8.78
N THR A 220 7.10 -8.61 9.36
CA THR A 220 8.09 -9.69 9.26
C THR A 220 8.25 -10.10 7.79
N PRO A 221 9.47 -10.08 7.25
CA PRO A 221 9.72 -10.59 5.91
C PRO A 221 9.33 -12.06 5.81
N LYS A 222 8.65 -12.44 4.75
CA LYS A 222 8.35 -13.83 4.48
C LYS A 222 9.58 -14.50 3.84
N THR A 223 10.20 -15.43 4.55
CA THR A 223 11.44 -16.14 4.11
C THR A 223 11.17 -17.57 3.69
N ARG A 224 9.90 -18.01 3.66
CA ARG A 224 9.50 -19.36 3.26
C ARG A 224 10.08 -19.73 1.89
N ARG A 225 10.72 -20.89 1.83
CA ARG A 225 11.18 -21.57 0.62
C ARG A 225 10.95 -23.08 0.79
N LEU A 226 10.85 -23.82 -0.29
CA LEU A 226 10.75 -25.27 -0.24
C LEU A 226 12.13 -25.88 -0.04
N SER A 227 12.22 -26.85 0.86
CA SER A 227 13.36 -27.76 0.96
C SER A 227 13.39 -28.71 -0.23
N PHE A 228 14.49 -29.44 -0.40
CA PHE A 228 14.57 -30.46 -1.45
C PHE A 228 13.55 -31.60 -1.28
N ALA A 229 13.29 -32.00 -0.02
CA ALA A 229 12.24 -32.97 0.28
C ALA A 229 10.87 -32.47 -0.11
N GLU A 230 10.55 -31.22 0.23
CA GLU A 230 9.27 -30.60 -0.16
C GLU A 230 9.16 -30.40 -1.68
N LEU A 231 10.26 -30.08 -2.39
CA LEU A 231 10.28 -30.03 -3.85
C LEU A 231 9.99 -31.39 -4.48
N LYS A 232 10.52 -32.51 -3.92
CA LYS A 232 10.21 -33.86 -4.36
C LYS A 232 8.73 -34.18 -4.18
N LEU A 233 8.17 -33.91 -2.98
CA LEU A 233 6.75 -34.07 -2.71
C LEU A 233 5.87 -33.22 -3.64
N LEU A 234 6.28 -32.00 -3.91
CA LEU A 234 5.58 -31.14 -4.88
C LEU A 234 5.62 -31.72 -6.29
N GLY A 235 6.77 -32.30 -6.70
CA GLY A 235 6.90 -32.98 -7.98
C GLY A 235 5.98 -34.19 -8.11
N GLU A 236 5.86 -35.00 -7.06
CA GLU A 236 4.93 -36.14 -6.99
C GLU A 236 3.46 -35.67 -7.09
N ALA A 237 3.12 -34.62 -6.32
CA ALA A 237 1.77 -34.05 -6.33
C ALA A 237 1.42 -33.41 -7.69
N LEU A 238 2.39 -32.79 -8.38
CA LEU A 238 2.17 -32.25 -9.73
C LEU A 238 1.88 -33.35 -10.74
N ARG A 239 2.58 -34.48 -10.67
CA ARG A 239 2.30 -35.65 -11.55
C ARG A 239 0.95 -36.28 -11.24
N LYS A 240 0.62 -36.43 -9.95
CA LYS A 240 -0.68 -36.95 -9.51
C LYS A 240 -1.82 -36.04 -9.97
N ALA A 241 -1.71 -34.73 -9.75
CA ALA A 241 -2.71 -33.76 -10.19
C ALA A 241 -2.90 -33.80 -11.73
N GLU A 242 -1.82 -33.95 -12.48
CA GLU A 242 -1.87 -34.08 -13.95
C GLU A 242 -2.62 -35.34 -14.39
N ALA A 243 -2.34 -36.48 -13.74
CA ALA A 243 -3.04 -37.74 -13.99
C ALA A 243 -4.54 -37.68 -13.59
N GLU A 244 -4.89 -36.87 -12.59
CA GLU A 244 -6.27 -36.63 -12.14
C GLU A 244 -6.99 -35.55 -12.97
N GLY A 245 -6.36 -35.01 -14.02
CA GLY A 245 -6.99 -34.05 -14.94
C GLY A 245 -7.00 -32.60 -14.43
N GLU A 246 -6.10 -32.25 -13.51
CA GLU A 246 -5.96 -30.84 -13.10
C GLU A 246 -5.53 -29.97 -14.29
N HIS A 247 -5.83 -28.68 -14.20
CA HIS A 247 -5.67 -27.71 -15.29
C HIS A 247 -4.24 -27.66 -15.86
N PRO A 248 -3.99 -28.10 -17.12
CA PRO A 248 -2.63 -28.27 -17.66
C PRO A 248 -1.84 -26.97 -17.74
N THR A 249 -2.50 -25.87 -18.17
CA THR A 249 -1.88 -24.53 -18.25
C THR A 249 -1.37 -24.07 -16.85
N ALA A 250 -2.13 -24.35 -15.81
CA ALA A 250 -1.74 -24.00 -14.45
C ALA A 250 -0.55 -24.82 -13.96
N LEU A 251 -0.56 -26.15 -14.23
CA LEU A 251 0.55 -27.05 -13.87
C LEU A 251 1.83 -26.67 -14.60
N ALA A 252 1.73 -26.32 -15.89
CA ALA A 252 2.88 -25.83 -16.67
C ALA A 252 3.41 -24.49 -16.12
N ALA A 253 2.53 -23.54 -15.78
CA ALA A 253 2.92 -22.26 -15.19
C ALA A 253 3.58 -22.43 -13.82
N ILE A 254 3.14 -23.38 -12.98
CA ILE A 254 3.76 -23.70 -11.69
C ILE A 254 5.17 -24.28 -11.91
N ARG A 255 5.32 -25.23 -12.83
CA ARG A 255 6.63 -25.78 -13.20
C ARG A 255 7.57 -24.69 -13.71
N LEU A 256 7.08 -23.81 -14.60
CA LEU A 256 7.88 -22.71 -15.14
C LEU A 256 8.32 -21.73 -14.03
N ALA A 257 7.48 -21.48 -13.03
CA ALA A 257 7.85 -20.65 -11.88
C ALA A 257 9.05 -21.23 -11.12
N LEU A 258 9.07 -22.55 -10.93
CA LEU A 258 10.17 -23.25 -10.28
C LEU A 258 11.43 -23.30 -11.15
N LEU A 259 11.31 -23.51 -12.46
CA LEU A 259 12.45 -23.65 -13.37
C LEU A 259 13.15 -22.34 -13.69
N THR A 260 12.50 -21.19 -13.46
CA THR A 260 13.01 -19.88 -13.89
C THR A 260 13.10 -18.84 -12.77
N GLY A 261 12.37 -19.03 -11.68
CA GLY A 261 12.23 -17.99 -10.65
C GLY A 261 11.58 -16.69 -11.13
N LEU A 262 10.91 -16.67 -12.27
CA LEU A 262 10.17 -15.50 -12.79
C LEU A 262 9.05 -15.06 -11.85
N ARG A 263 8.69 -13.78 -11.91
CA ARG A 263 7.53 -13.28 -11.15
C ARG A 263 6.23 -13.81 -11.75
N ARG A 264 5.21 -14.01 -10.91
CA ARG A 264 3.90 -14.52 -11.35
C ARG A 264 3.39 -13.85 -12.63
N MET A 265 3.43 -12.52 -12.70
CA MET A 265 2.94 -11.79 -13.88
C MET A 265 3.90 -11.84 -15.07
N GLU A 266 5.18 -12.08 -14.85
CA GLU A 266 6.15 -12.35 -15.92
C GLU A 266 5.85 -13.70 -16.57
N ILE A 267 5.40 -14.71 -15.78
CA ILE A 267 4.99 -16.02 -16.30
C ILE A 267 3.64 -15.93 -17.02
N LEU A 268 2.60 -15.46 -16.31
CA LEU A 268 1.24 -15.50 -16.83
C LEU A 268 1.05 -14.59 -18.04
N GLY A 269 1.70 -13.44 -18.06
CA GLY A 269 1.69 -12.50 -19.20
C GLY A 269 2.74 -12.78 -20.28
N LEU A 270 3.44 -13.94 -20.22
CA LEU A 270 4.45 -14.30 -21.21
C LEU A 270 3.80 -14.48 -22.58
N GLN A 271 4.40 -13.83 -23.59
CA GLN A 271 3.95 -13.97 -24.99
C GLN A 271 4.96 -14.78 -25.79
N HIS A 272 4.48 -15.60 -26.72
CA HIS A 272 5.32 -16.44 -27.59
C HIS A 272 6.40 -15.63 -28.31
N ARG A 273 6.09 -14.43 -28.81
CA ARG A 273 7.01 -13.53 -29.53
C ARG A 273 8.16 -12.97 -28.68
N TRP A 274 8.12 -13.14 -27.36
CA TRP A 274 9.19 -12.69 -26.45
C TRP A 274 10.15 -13.82 -26.09
N VAL A 275 9.87 -15.04 -26.54
CA VAL A 275 10.63 -16.25 -26.19
C VAL A 275 11.60 -16.58 -27.32
N TYR A 276 12.86 -16.56 -27.00
CA TYR A 276 13.98 -16.95 -27.85
C TYR A 276 14.55 -18.25 -27.26
N GLY A 277 13.79 -19.34 -27.47
CA GLY A 277 14.04 -20.62 -26.78
C GLY A 277 15.33 -21.29 -27.22
N GLN A 278 15.73 -21.18 -28.50
CA GLN A 278 17.00 -21.72 -29.01
C GLN A 278 18.19 -20.98 -28.42
N GLU A 279 18.07 -19.67 -28.26
CA GLU A 279 19.09 -18.80 -27.68
C GLU A 279 19.06 -18.77 -26.16
N GLY A 280 18.06 -19.40 -25.52
CA GLY A 280 17.96 -19.56 -24.08
C GLY A 280 17.57 -18.30 -23.29
N TYR A 281 16.77 -17.41 -23.87
CA TYR A 281 16.32 -16.23 -23.15
C TYR A 281 14.89 -15.78 -23.49
N ILE A 282 14.33 -14.91 -22.63
CA ILE A 282 13.07 -14.20 -22.82
C ILE A 282 13.34 -12.70 -22.82
N ALA A 283 12.87 -11.96 -23.84
CA ALA A 283 13.00 -10.51 -23.95
C ALA A 283 11.68 -9.81 -23.58
N TYR A 284 11.55 -9.37 -22.34
CA TYR A 284 10.37 -8.60 -21.89
C TYR A 284 10.48 -7.13 -22.29
N PRO A 285 9.53 -6.59 -23.07
CA PRO A 285 9.55 -5.18 -23.50
C PRO A 285 9.25 -4.22 -22.33
N ASP A 286 8.45 -4.64 -21.36
CA ASP A 286 8.18 -3.89 -20.12
C ASP A 286 7.96 -4.83 -18.93
N THR A 287 8.65 -4.54 -17.84
CA THR A 287 8.44 -5.19 -16.54
C THR A 287 8.16 -4.13 -15.48
N LYS A 288 8.08 -4.55 -14.20
CA LYS A 288 7.98 -3.59 -13.08
C LYS A 288 9.13 -2.58 -13.05
N THR A 289 10.27 -2.91 -13.65
CA THR A 289 11.50 -2.10 -13.63
C THR A 289 11.95 -1.62 -15.03
N GLY A 290 11.16 -1.85 -16.07
CA GLY A 290 11.43 -1.53 -17.47
C GLY A 290 11.73 -2.77 -18.32
N PRO A 291 12.25 -2.61 -19.56
CA PRO A 291 12.63 -3.73 -20.42
C PRO A 291 13.68 -4.62 -19.74
N GLN A 292 13.59 -5.93 -19.92
CA GLN A 292 14.52 -6.87 -19.33
C GLN A 292 14.68 -8.13 -20.19
N VAL A 293 15.90 -8.64 -20.25
CA VAL A 293 16.21 -9.98 -20.74
C VAL A 293 16.33 -10.93 -19.56
N ARG A 294 15.80 -12.15 -19.71
CA ARG A 294 15.85 -13.23 -18.74
C ARG A 294 16.43 -14.45 -19.39
N VAL A 295 17.56 -14.88 -18.92
CA VAL A 295 18.13 -16.18 -19.33
C VAL A 295 17.32 -17.30 -18.71
N ILE A 296 17.06 -18.35 -19.48
CA ILE A 296 16.33 -19.55 -19.08
C ILE A 296 17.11 -20.79 -19.47
N GLY A 297 17.02 -21.85 -18.63
CA GLY A 297 17.63 -23.13 -18.96
C GLY A 297 16.79 -23.95 -19.95
N SER A 298 17.41 -24.97 -20.54
CA SER A 298 16.83 -25.87 -21.56
C SER A 298 15.51 -26.51 -21.11
N ALA A 299 15.41 -26.95 -19.84
CA ALA A 299 14.19 -27.51 -19.28
C ALA A 299 13.01 -26.50 -19.27
N ALA A 300 13.28 -25.23 -19.00
CA ALA A 300 12.26 -24.20 -19.05
C ALA A 300 11.87 -23.84 -20.49
N ALA A 301 12.85 -23.78 -21.41
CA ALA A 301 12.62 -23.54 -22.82
C ALA A 301 11.75 -24.66 -23.44
N ALA A 302 12.07 -25.91 -23.14
CA ALA A 302 11.29 -27.08 -23.59
C ALA A 302 9.84 -27.04 -23.07
N LEU A 303 9.67 -26.66 -21.78
CA LEU A 303 8.33 -26.52 -21.19
C LEU A 303 7.50 -25.42 -21.87
N ILE A 304 8.11 -24.29 -22.22
CA ILE A 304 7.43 -23.20 -22.93
C ILE A 304 7.07 -23.66 -24.36
N HIS A 305 8.00 -24.32 -25.05
CA HIS A 305 7.79 -24.79 -26.41
C HIS A 305 6.68 -25.84 -26.50
N ALA A 306 6.51 -26.65 -25.45
CA ALA A 306 5.45 -27.65 -25.36
C ALA A 306 4.04 -27.03 -25.15
N GLN A 307 3.92 -25.72 -24.89
CA GLN A 307 2.63 -25.09 -24.78
C GLN A 307 2.07 -24.78 -26.18
N PRO A 308 0.93 -25.36 -26.57
CA PRO A 308 0.37 -25.15 -27.90
C PRO A 308 -0.09 -23.70 -28.06
N PRO A 309 0.25 -23.03 -29.18
CA PRO A 309 -0.30 -21.71 -29.49
C PRO A 309 -1.83 -21.80 -29.63
N GLN A 310 -2.54 -20.90 -28.99
CA GLN A 310 -3.98 -20.77 -29.14
C GLN A 310 -4.30 -19.69 -30.18
N PRO A 311 -5.11 -20.02 -31.24
CA PRO A 311 -5.50 -19.02 -32.22
C PRO A 311 -6.12 -17.78 -31.60
N GLY A 312 -5.63 -16.59 -31.99
CA GLY A 312 -6.08 -15.31 -31.46
C GLY A 312 -5.47 -14.88 -30.12
N SER A 313 -4.68 -15.73 -29.48
CA SER A 313 -3.99 -15.36 -28.22
C SER A 313 -2.47 -15.25 -28.41
N PRO A 314 -1.82 -14.14 -27.99
CA PRO A 314 -0.38 -14.04 -28.05
C PRO A 314 0.32 -14.74 -26.88
N TYR A 315 -0.43 -15.20 -25.87
CA TYR A 315 0.11 -15.67 -24.60
C TYR A 315 0.52 -17.15 -24.65
N VAL A 316 1.64 -17.47 -23.98
CA VAL A 316 2.05 -18.87 -23.73
C VAL A 316 1.05 -19.58 -22.80
N PHE A 317 0.45 -18.82 -21.89
CA PHE A 317 -0.59 -19.28 -20.97
C PHE A 317 -1.86 -18.46 -21.20
N PRO A 318 -2.66 -18.78 -22.20
CA PRO A 318 -3.87 -18.04 -22.53
C PRO A 318 -4.96 -18.21 -21.47
N ALA A 319 -5.89 -17.27 -21.41
CA ALA A 319 -7.07 -17.37 -20.55
C ALA A 319 -8.00 -18.48 -21.07
N ASP A 320 -8.72 -19.13 -20.14
CA ASP A 320 -9.74 -20.14 -20.49
C ASP A 320 -10.95 -19.52 -21.21
N TRP A 321 -11.21 -18.24 -20.96
CA TRP A 321 -12.36 -17.50 -21.47
C TRP A 321 -11.95 -16.06 -21.80
N GLY A 322 -12.36 -15.59 -22.97
CA GLY A 322 -12.14 -14.22 -23.40
C GLY A 322 -10.67 -13.92 -23.76
N GLU A 323 -10.36 -12.65 -23.84
CA GLU A 323 -9.02 -12.16 -24.14
C GLU A 323 -8.14 -12.09 -22.86
N GLY A 324 -6.85 -12.35 -23.01
CA GLY A 324 -5.89 -12.19 -21.95
C GLY A 324 -5.13 -13.47 -21.60
N HIS A 325 -4.45 -13.44 -20.46
CA HIS A 325 -3.67 -14.57 -19.96
C HIS A 325 -4.41 -15.34 -18.86
N PHE A 326 -3.96 -16.56 -18.59
CA PHE A 326 -4.47 -17.38 -17.49
C PHE A 326 -4.30 -16.70 -16.12
N ILE A 327 -5.29 -16.85 -15.23
CA ILE A 327 -5.30 -16.22 -13.90
C ILE A 327 -5.43 -17.21 -12.74
N GLY A 328 -5.65 -18.49 -13.01
CA GLY A 328 -6.01 -19.52 -12.01
C GLY A 328 -4.87 -20.11 -11.19
N ILE A 329 -3.59 -19.76 -11.46
CA ILE A 329 -2.40 -20.42 -10.91
C ILE A 329 -2.39 -20.57 -9.37
N VAL A 330 -2.91 -19.58 -8.62
CA VAL A 330 -2.87 -19.62 -7.14
C VAL A 330 -3.77 -20.75 -6.63
N ARG A 331 -4.97 -20.89 -7.16
CA ARG A 331 -5.93 -21.90 -6.72
C ARG A 331 -5.45 -23.32 -7.03
N VAL A 332 -4.83 -23.51 -8.21
CA VAL A 332 -4.25 -24.80 -8.58
C VAL A 332 -3.05 -25.12 -7.72
N LEU A 333 -2.16 -24.12 -7.47
CA LEU A 333 -1.04 -24.29 -6.56
C LEU A 333 -1.51 -24.69 -5.16
N ASP A 334 -2.55 -24.07 -4.63
CA ASP A 334 -3.11 -24.39 -3.31
C ASP A 334 -3.60 -25.87 -3.29
N ARG A 335 -4.28 -26.36 -4.32
CA ARG A 335 -4.72 -27.77 -4.42
C ARG A 335 -3.53 -28.74 -4.52
N VAL A 336 -2.56 -28.44 -5.37
CA VAL A 336 -1.36 -29.27 -5.53
C VAL A 336 -0.55 -29.31 -4.23
N CYS A 337 -0.43 -28.18 -3.53
CA CYS A 337 0.24 -28.14 -2.23
C CYS A 337 -0.52 -28.93 -1.15
N ALA A 338 -1.84 -28.90 -1.17
CA ALA A 338 -2.67 -29.74 -0.28
C ALA A 338 -2.42 -31.24 -0.54
N LEU A 339 -2.32 -31.69 -1.79
CA LEU A 339 -1.96 -33.05 -2.15
C LEU A 339 -0.57 -33.45 -1.65
N ALA A 340 0.38 -32.50 -1.60
CA ALA A 340 1.74 -32.68 -1.11
C ALA A 340 1.89 -32.52 0.41
N GLY A 341 0.84 -32.16 1.14
CA GLY A 341 0.91 -31.81 2.58
C GLY A 341 1.70 -30.52 2.85
N LEU A 342 1.84 -29.62 1.88
CA LEU A 342 2.62 -28.40 1.99
C LEU A 342 1.75 -27.20 2.35
N THR A 343 2.21 -26.36 3.28
CA THR A 343 1.53 -25.16 3.74
C THR A 343 2.31 -23.89 3.41
N GLU A 344 1.60 -22.75 3.36
CA GLU A 344 2.16 -21.42 3.12
C GLU A 344 2.96 -21.28 1.81
N VAL A 345 2.66 -22.07 0.79
CA VAL A 345 3.31 -22.03 -0.52
C VAL A 345 2.56 -21.06 -1.44
N THR A 346 3.25 -20.07 -1.94
CA THR A 346 2.71 -19.09 -2.90
C THR A 346 3.60 -19.02 -4.13
N PRO A 347 3.18 -18.44 -5.27
CA PRO A 347 4.06 -18.25 -6.42
C PRO A 347 5.37 -17.52 -6.08
N HIS A 348 5.38 -16.70 -5.02
CA HIS A 348 6.60 -16.03 -4.57
C HIS A 348 7.54 -16.99 -3.82
N VAL A 349 6.99 -17.95 -3.10
CA VAL A 349 7.77 -19.06 -2.45
C VAL A 349 8.47 -19.89 -3.51
N LEU A 350 7.83 -20.20 -4.64
CA LEU A 350 8.47 -20.93 -5.75
C LEU A 350 9.71 -20.16 -6.27
N ARG A 351 9.60 -18.85 -6.41
CA ARG A 351 10.73 -17.99 -6.78
C ARG A 351 11.84 -17.96 -5.72
N HIS A 352 11.49 -17.92 -4.44
CA HIS A 352 12.47 -18.03 -3.35
C HIS A 352 13.16 -19.40 -3.37
N THR A 353 12.41 -20.45 -3.71
CA THR A 353 12.95 -21.81 -3.85
C THR A 353 13.97 -21.87 -4.98
N PHE A 354 13.68 -21.32 -6.16
CA PHE A 354 14.65 -21.22 -7.25
C PHE A 354 15.94 -20.52 -6.80
N ALA A 355 15.83 -19.37 -6.12
CA ALA A 355 16.99 -18.65 -5.60
C ALA A 355 17.79 -19.47 -4.57
N SER A 356 17.10 -20.26 -3.73
CA SER A 356 17.73 -21.12 -2.74
C SER A 356 18.49 -22.28 -3.39
N VAL A 357 17.91 -22.90 -4.44
CA VAL A 357 18.59 -23.94 -5.22
C VAL A 357 19.84 -23.37 -5.90
N ALA A 358 19.75 -22.17 -6.48
CA ALA A 358 20.92 -21.48 -7.05
C ALA A 358 22.01 -21.23 -5.99
N GLY A 359 21.63 -20.82 -4.78
CA GLY A 359 22.57 -20.68 -3.66
C GLY A 359 23.21 -22.03 -3.25
N ASN A 360 22.44 -23.10 -3.19
CA ASN A 360 22.94 -24.45 -2.88
C ASN A 360 23.90 -25.00 -3.95
N LEU A 361 23.78 -24.50 -5.18
CA LEU A 361 24.71 -24.78 -6.28
C LEU A 361 25.94 -23.84 -6.27
N ASN A 362 26.12 -23.06 -5.19
CA ASN A 362 27.24 -22.15 -4.98
C ASN A 362 27.33 -20.98 -5.99
N PHE A 363 26.24 -20.60 -6.62
CA PHE A 363 26.25 -19.40 -7.44
C PHE A 363 26.31 -18.12 -6.55
N SER A 364 27.06 -17.13 -7.01
CA SER A 364 27.21 -15.86 -6.29
C SER A 364 25.88 -15.12 -6.13
N GLU A 365 25.76 -14.30 -5.08
CA GLU A 365 24.59 -13.46 -4.88
C GLU A 365 24.30 -12.56 -6.10
N LEU A 366 25.36 -12.09 -6.78
CA LEU A 366 25.26 -11.28 -7.99
C LEU A 366 24.62 -12.07 -9.13
N THR A 367 25.05 -13.31 -9.37
CA THR A 367 24.47 -14.22 -10.35
C THR A 367 23.01 -14.52 -10.04
N ILE A 368 22.69 -14.81 -8.77
CA ILE A 368 21.30 -15.05 -8.34
C ILE A 368 20.42 -13.81 -8.55
N LYS A 369 20.92 -12.62 -8.22
CA LYS A 369 20.23 -11.37 -8.49
C LYS A 369 20.00 -11.16 -9.99
N GLY A 370 20.96 -11.49 -10.83
CA GLY A 370 20.85 -11.45 -12.29
C GLY A 370 19.76 -12.40 -12.81
N LEU A 371 19.79 -13.68 -12.40
CA LEU A 371 18.74 -14.66 -12.72
C LEU A 371 17.35 -14.18 -12.33
N LEU A 372 17.22 -13.61 -11.14
CA LEU A 372 15.95 -13.06 -10.65
C LEU A 372 15.58 -11.72 -11.30
N GLY A 373 16.48 -11.08 -12.08
CA GLY A 373 16.30 -9.77 -12.69
C GLY A 373 16.06 -8.66 -11.67
N HIS A 374 16.84 -8.66 -10.66
CA HIS A 374 16.99 -7.52 -9.79
C HIS A 374 17.93 -6.53 -10.47
N SER A 375 17.49 -5.28 -10.64
CA SER A 375 18.36 -4.25 -11.22
C SER A 375 19.65 -4.13 -10.42
N PRO A 376 20.82 -4.09 -11.09
CA PRO A 376 22.09 -3.88 -10.40
C PRO A 376 22.06 -2.57 -9.60
N ARG A 377 22.59 -2.61 -8.38
CA ARG A 377 22.82 -1.43 -7.56
C ARG A 377 24.33 -1.27 -7.38
N GLY A 378 24.93 -0.34 -8.12
CA GLY A 378 26.34 0.02 -7.98
C GLY A 378 27.11 0.05 -9.30
N VAL A 379 28.19 0.85 -9.34
CA VAL A 379 29.02 1.10 -10.53
C VAL A 379 29.80 -0.16 -10.95
N THR A 380 30.23 -0.96 -10.02
CA THR A 380 31.04 -2.18 -10.24
C THR A 380 30.27 -3.26 -11.03
N GLN A 381 28.93 -3.26 -10.97
CA GLN A 381 28.09 -4.25 -11.64
C GLN A 381 27.92 -3.99 -13.15
N GLY A 382 28.27 -2.81 -13.63
CA GLY A 382 28.26 -2.47 -15.07
C GLY A 382 29.48 -3.00 -15.84
N TYR A 383 30.53 -3.44 -15.14
CA TYR A 383 31.78 -3.92 -15.75
C TYR A 383 31.91 -5.45 -15.81
N VAL A 384 30.97 -6.19 -15.23
CA VAL A 384 31.02 -7.65 -15.22
C VAL A 384 30.14 -8.17 -16.37
N HIS A 385 30.74 -8.82 -17.35
CA HIS A 385 30.04 -9.61 -18.35
C HIS A 385 29.40 -10.85 -17.67
N LEU A 386 28.18 -10.66 -17.16
CA LEU A 386 27.42 -11.72 -16.44
C LEU A 386 26.73 -12.68 -17.40
N ASP A 387 26.69 -12.42 -18.69
CA ASP A 387 25.85 -13.12 -19.65
C ASP A 387 26.14 -14.63 -19.66
N TYR A 388 27.42 -15.02 -19.77
CA TYR A 388 27.79 -16.45 -19.76
C TYR A 388 27.55 -17.11 -18.40
N ALA A 389 27.88 -16.44 -17.29
CA ALA A 389 27.63 -16.94 -15.95
C ALA A 389 26.13 -17.14 -15.67
N LEU A 390 25.29 -16.25 -16.22
CA LEU A 390 23.83 -16.36 -16.13
C LEU A 390 23.29 -17.54 -16.95
N VAL A 391 23.83 -17.79 -18.15
CA VAL A 391 23.46 -18.96 -18.98
C VAL A 391 23.77 -20.25 -18.26
N VAL A 392 25.01 -20.39 -17.77
CA VAL A 392 25.44 -21.60 -17.02
C VAL A 392 24.59 -21.78 -15.75
N ALA A 393 24.31 -20.71 -15.05
CA ALA A 393 23.55 -20.78 -13.82
C ALA A 393 22.06 -21.12 -14.10
N ALA A 394 21.45 -20.52 -15.11
CA ALA A 394 20.07 -20.83 -15.51
C ALA A 394 19.92 -22.29 -15.89
N GLU A 395 20.88 -22.83 -16.68
CA GLU A 395 20.87 -24.23 -17.08
C GLU A 395 20.99 -25.16 -15.89
N LYS A 396 22.02 -24.99 -15.04
CA LYS A 396 22.25 -25.87 -13.89
C LYS A 396 21.10 -25.84 -12.88
N VAL A 397 20.56 -24.64 -12.56
CA VAL A 397 19.44 -24.50 -11.60
C VAL A 397 18.16 -25.12 -12.17
N SER A 398 17.88 -24.87 -13.43
CA SER A 398 16.70 -25.43 -14.11
C SER A 398 16.78 -26.96 -14.20
N ALA A 399 17.94 -27.52 -14.58
CA ALA A 399 18.15 -28.94 -14.66
C ALA A 399 18.04 -29.63 -13.29
N GLU A 400 18.63 -29.05 -12.25
CA GLU A 400 18.55 -29.56 -10.87
C GLU A 400 17.11 -29.63 -10.38
N ILE A 401 16.36 -28.54 -10.55
CA ILE A 401 14.95 -28.50 -10.16
C ILE A 401 14.13 -29.51 -10.96
N ALA A 402 14.33 -29.59 -12.28
CA ALA A 402 13.66 -30.58 -13.13
C ALA A 402 13.92 -32.01 -12.67
N ALA A 403 15.15 -32.34 -12.34
CA ALA A 403 15.55 -33.67 -11.83
C ALA A 403 14.84 -34.00 -10.50
N ILE A 404 14.82 -33.06 -9.56
CA ILE A 404 14.12 -33.21 -8.27
C ILE A 404 12.63 -33.42 -8.47
N LEU A 405 11.98 -32.58 -9.30
CA LEU A 405 10.56 -32.69 -9.61
C LEU A 405 10.23 -34.05 -10.29
N ALA A 406 11.15 -34.61 -11.08
CA ALA A 406 11.03 -35.94 -11.67
C ALA A 406 11.29 -37.10 -10.70
N GLY A 407 11.68 -36.82 -9.45
CA GLY A 407 11.99 -37.81 -8.44
C GLY A 407 13.39 -38.46 -8.62
N LYS A 408 14.24 -37.89 -9.50
CA LYS A 408 15.61 -38.38 -9.69
C LYS A 408 16.46 -37.98 -8.48
N GLU A 409 17.28 -38.89 -7.99
CA GLU A 409 18.25 -38.57 -6.94
C GLU A 409 19.38 -37.73 -7.52
N THR A 410 19.58 -36.55 -6.94
CA THR A 410 20.76 -35.74 -7.23
C THR A 410 21.86 -36.08 -6.22
N PRO A 411 23.08 -36.38 -6.65
CA PRO A 411 24.17 -36.71 -5.74
C PRO A 411 24.46 -35.49 -4.84
N ARG A 412 24.18 -35.62 -3.54
CA ARG A 412 24.48 -34.58 -2.57
C ARG A 412 25.79 -34.84 -1.90
N ARG A 413 26.75 -33.94 -2.02
CA ARG A 413 27.80 -33.80 -0.99
C ARG A 413 27.11 -33.18 0.23
N GLY A 414 27.01 -33.96 1.32
CA GLY A 414 26.34 -33.51 2.53
C GLY A 414 27.04 -32.29 3.14
N PHE A 415 26.32 -31.19 3.24
CA PHE A 415 26.68 -30.18 4.21
C PHE A 415 26.17 -30.63 5.58
N PRO A 416 26.95 -30.47 6.66
CA PRO A 416 26.45 -30.67 8.00
C PRO A 416 25.25 -29.72 8.22
N ARG A 417 24.16 -30.24 8.77
CA ARG A 417 23.03 -29.42 9.18
C ARG A 417 23.55 -28.40 10.20
N PRO A 418 23.19 -27.12 10.12
CA PRO A 418 23.38 -26.28 11.28
C PRO A 418 22.55 -26.92 12.40
N HIS A 419 23.18 -27.12 13.55
CA HIS A 419 22.55 -27.67 14.73
C HIS A 419 21.28 -26.88 15.02
N SER A 420 20.16 -27.56 15.24
CA SER A 420 18.97 -26.96 15.84
C SER A 420 19.36 -26.48 17.23
N ASP A 421 18.90 -25.31 17.65
CA ASP A 421 19.20 -24.67 18.94
C ASP A 421 18.77 -25.50 20.18
N THR A 422 18.43 -26.77 20.02
CA THR A 422 18.05 -27.70 21.09
C THR A 422 19.19 -28.57 21.63
N ASP A 423 20.40 -28.52 21.03
CA ASP A 423 21.53 -29.37 21.46
C ASP A 423 22.65 -28.57 22.15
N ILE A 424 22.35 -27.48 22.82
CA ILE A 424 23.29 -26.89 23.79
C ILE A 424 23.11 -27.64 25.12
N GLU A 425 23.63 -28.87 25.17
CA GLU A 425 23.96 -29.48 26.47
C GLU A 425 25.05 -28.67 27.14
N ARG A 426 24.77 -28.32 28.39
CA ARG A 426 25.66 -27.62 29.34
C ARG A 426 26.96 -28.39 29.47
N HIS A 427 28.01 -27.94 28.81
CA HIS A 427 29.37 -28.29 29.21
C HIS A 427 29.85 -27.28 30.26
N ASP A 428 30.22 -27.85 31.39
CA ASP A 428 30.71 -27.24 32.61
C ASP A 428 31.73 -26.13 32.37
N LEU A 429 31.44 -24.98 32.99
CA LEU A 429 32.41 -23.93 33.20
C LEU A 429 33.35 -24.36 34.31
N PRO A 430 34.70 -24.25 34.17
CA PRO A 430 35.62 -24.48 35.25
C PRO A 430 35.48 -23.41 36.32
N PRO A 431 35.75 -23.72 37.62
CA PRO A 431 35.57 -22.79 38.70
C PRO A 431 36.56 -21.64 38.62
N THR A 432 36.06 -20.45 38.83
CA THR A 432 36.82 -19.21 38.96
C THR A 432 37.70 -19.26 40.21
N ILE A 433 38.98 -18.98 40.05
CA ILE A 433 39.90 -18.59 41.13
C ILE A 433 39.94 -17.04 41.20
#